data_e388180ccce6e1295a9cbf1910971ae7
#
_entry.id   e388180ccce6e1295a9cbf1910971ae7
#
_cell.length_a   1.000
_cell.length_b   1.000
_cell.length_c   1.000
_cell.angle_alpha   90.00
_cell.angle_beta   90.00
_cell.angle_gamma   90.00
#
_symmetry.space_group_name_H-M   'P 1'
#
loop_
_entity.id
_entity.type
_entity.pdbx_description
1 polymer ?
#
loop_
_entity_poly.entity_id
_entity_poly.type
_entity_poly.pdbx_seq_one_letter_code
_entity_poly.pdbx_strand_id
1 'polypeptide(L)'
;GVQTCALPICKLDEINDIQEYNQQKMIKAFQEAGVRESHFSGSTGYGYDDFGRDALDRVYAYAFDAEDALVRHNFASGTHTLTVALFGILRPNDTMLSVTGMPYDTIRSAIGLEGNYPGSLKDFGINFEMVDLKADGTVDYEAVEQRIREEKPKMVYIQRSRGYSIRPSLTYREIKKLCEISKKASPKSIIMLDNCYGEFVEKVTPMSVGVDIMAGSLIKNAGGGIAPTGGYIAGKKELVEMCAYRLTTPGTGKEIGATLGNNRELFMGAYHAPFVSCEALKTAVFASALFEILGCDTTPKYSEN
;
A
#
# COMPACT_ATOMS: atom_id res chain seq x y z
N GLY A 1 -27.95 20.17 -26.49
CA GLY A 1 -26.73 19.40 -26.70
C GLY A 1 -25.76 19.48 -25.54
N VAL A 2 -26.18 19.29 -24.28
CA VAL A 2 -25.22 19.37 -23.13
C VAL A 2 -25.44 18.25 -22.11
N GLN A 3 -26.04 17.15 -22.48
CA GLN A 3 -26.46 16.17 -21.49
C GLN A 3 -25.94 14.73 -21.69
N THR A 4 -25.03 14.52 -22.61
CA THR A 4 -24.51 13.17 -22.88
C THR A 4 -23.28 12.79 -22.05
N CYS A 5 -22.72 13.69 -21.25
CA CYS A 5 -21.63 13.39 -20.32
C CYS A 5 -22.12 13.17 -18.87
N ALA A 6 -23.41 13.08 -18.64
CA ALA A 6 -24.01 12.93 -17.31
C ALA A 6 -24.03 11.48 -16.79
N LEU A 7 -23.46 10.55 -17.54
CA LEU A 7 -23.35 9.14 -17.17
C LEU A 7 -21.88 8.77 -16.91
N PRO A 8 -21.60 7.68 -16.23
CA PRO A 8 -20.25 7.30 -15.80
C PRO A 8 -19.25 7.06 -16.94
N ILE A 9 -19.65 7.24 -18.21
CA ILE A 9 -18.83 6.96 -19.40
C ILE A 9 -17.49 7.73 -19.35
N CYS A 10 -17.51 9.04 -19.10
CA CYS A 10 -16.27 9.81 -19.03
C CYS A 10 -15.36 9.33 -17.88
N LYS A 11 -15.96 8.93 -16.76
CA LYS A 11 -15.20 8.36 -15.64
C LYS A 11 -14.61 6.99 -15.98
N LEU A 12 -15.36 6.16 -16.71
CA LEU A 12 -14.86 4.87 -17.20
C LEU A 12 -13.73 5.04 -18.20
N ASP A 13 -13.78 6.07 -19.08
CA ASP A 13 -12.71 6.40 -20.02
C ASP A 13 -11.45 6.88 -19.28
N GLU A 14 -11.59 7.73 -18.26
CA GLU A 14 -10.45 8.10 -17.39
C GLU A 14 -9.79 6.87 -16.75
N ILE A 15 -10.59 5.91 -16.28
CA ILE A 15 -10.08 4.67 -15.68
C ILE A 15 -9.39 3.80 -16.73
N ASN A 16 -9.88 3.76 -17.98
CA ASN A 16 -9.20 3.07 -19.10
C ASN A 16 -7.82 3.67 -19.35
N ASP A 17 -7.70 5.00 -19.36
CA ASP A 17 -6.39 5.68 -19.50
C ASP A 17 -5.43 5.38 -18.35
N ILE A 18 -5.94 5.25 -17.13
CA ILE A 18 -5.15 4.85 -15.96
C ILE A 18 -4.68 3.40 -16.11
N GLN A 19 -5.59 2.52 -16.54
CA GLN A 19 -5.30 1.11 -16.79
C GLN A 19 -4.21 0.95 -17.83
N GLU A 20 -4.35 1.60 -18.98
CA GLU A 20 -3.36 1.52 -20.05
C GLU A 20 -1.98 1.99 -19.59
N TYR A 21 -1.92 3.14 -18.93
CA TYR A 21 -0.66 3.68 -18.39
C TYR A 21 0.02 2.71 -17.42
N ASN A 22 -0.72 2.18 -16.44
CA ASN A 22 -0.17 1.26 -15.46
C ASN A 22 0.19 -0.10 -16.08
N GLN A 23 -0.57 -0.56 -17.08
CA GLN A 23 -0.25 -1.81 -17.79
C GLN A 23 1.04 -1.67 -18.60
N GLN A 24 1.23 -0.56 -19.31
CA GLN A 24 2.48 -0.27 -20.03
C GLN A 24 3.66 -0.18 -19.05
N LYS A 25 3.48 0.47 -17.91
CA LYS A 25 4.51 0.55 -16.87
C LYS A 25 4.84 -0.83 -16.28
N MET A 26 3.83 -1.70 -16.07
CA MET A 26 4.05 -3.06 -15.60
C MET A 26 4.81 -3.91 -16.65
N ILE A 27 4.44 -3.83 -17.93
CA ILE A 27 5.18 -4.50 -19.01
C ILE A 27 6.64 -4.05 -19.01
N LYS A 28 6.88 -2.75 -18.86
CA LYS A 28 8.24 -2.23 -18.79
C LYS A 28 8.97 -2.71 -17.53
N ALA A 29 8.31 -2.82 -16.40
CA ALA A 29 8.88 -3.39 -15.19
C ALA A 29 9.36 -4.83 -15.40
N PHE A 30 8.60 -5.65 -16.11
CA PHE A 30 9.00 -7.02 -16.49
C PHE A 30 10.23 -7.02 -17.40
N GLN A 31 10.29 -6.11 -18.37
CA GLN A 31 11.43 -5.98 -19.27
C GLN A 31 12.70 -5.55 -18.53
N GLU A 32 12.61 -4.52 -17.70
CA GLU A 32 13.74 -3.99 -16.90
C GLU A 32 14.24 -5.01 -15.86
N ALA A 33 13.32 -5.78 -15.24
CA ALA A 33 13.70 -6.87 -14.35
C ALA A 33 14.26 -8.10 -15.09
N GLY A 34 14.20 -8.11 -16.44
CA GLY A 34 14.68 -9.21 -17.28
C GLY A 34 13.92 -10.50 -17.06
N VAL A 35 12.60 -10.43 -16.82
CA VAL A 35 11.77 -11.60 -16.51
C VAL A 35 11.80 -12.60 -17.67
N ARG A 36 12.06 -13.86 -17.35
CA ARG A 36 12.13 -14.99 -18.28
C ARG A 36 11.41 -16.20 -17.71
N GLU A 37 11.16 -17.21 -18.52
CA GLU A 37 10.48 -18.45 -18.10
C GLU A 37 11.14 -19.10 -16.87
N SER A 38 12.48 -19.08 -16.79
CA SER A 38 13.21 -19.64 -15.65
C SER A 38 12.87 -18.99 -14.31
N HIS A 39 12.39 -17.74 -14.30
CA HIS A 39 11.96 -17.05 -13.07
C HIS A 39 10.64 -17.56 -12.50
N PHE A 40 9.87 -18.31 -13.28
CA PHE A 40 8.60 -18.91 -12.83
C PHE A 40 8.81 -20.20 -12.04
N SER A 41 10.02 -20.76 -12.09
CA SER A 41 10.39 -21.91 -11.25
C SER A 41 10.49 -21.49 -9.79
N GLY A 42 10.03 -22.36 -8.90
CA GLY A 42 10.17 -22.16 -7.46
C GLY A 42 11.45 -22.74 -6.92
N SER A 43 11.82 -22.33 -5.71
CA SER A 43 12.86 -22.91 -4.89
C SER A 43 12.30 -23.63 -3.69
N THR A 44 13.11 -24.48 -3.06
CA THR A 44 12.85 -25.20 -1.82
C THR A 44 14.01 -25.01 -0.83
N GLY A 45 13.87 -25.52 0.38
CA GLY A 45 14.89 -25.38 1.40
C GLY A 45 15.09 -23.94 1.86
N TYR A 46 16.30 -23.45 1.88
CA TYR A 46 16.59 -22.07 2.28
C TYR A 46 16.24 -21.04 1.21
N GLY A 47 16.13 -21.44 -0.06
CA GLY A 47 15.81 -20.54 -1.16
C GLY A 47 16.92 -19.55 -1.47
N TYR A 48 18.20 -19.89 -1.25
CA TYR A 48 19.31 -19.09 -1.74
C TYR A 48 19.28 -19.04 -3.26
N ASP A 49 19.64 -17.88 -3.84
CA ASP A 49 19.70 -17.66 -5.29
C ASP A 49 18.38 -17.93 -6.02
N ASP A 50 17.23 -17.66 -5.36
CA ASP A 50 15.94 -17.71 -6.05
C ASP A 50 15.79 -16.48 -6.96
N PHE A 51 16.24 -16.62 -8.19
CA PHE A 51 16.23 -15.53 -9.19
C PHE A 51 14.82 -15.02 -9.51
N GLY A 52 13.80 -15.89 -9.38
CA GLY A 52 12.40 -15.51 -9.59
C GLY A 52 11.93 -14.58 -8.50
N ARG A 53 12.17 -14.91 -7.24
CA ARG A 53 11.90 -14.05 -6.09
C ARG A 53 12.55 -12.67 -6.24
N ASP A 54 13.83 -12.66 -6.58
CA ASP A 54 14.61 -11.43 -6.69
C ASP A 54 14.17 -10.59 -7.91
N ALA A 55 13.76 -11.23 -9.00
CA ALA A 55 13.19 -10.55 -10.16
C ALA A 55 11.82 -9.95 -9.82
N LEU A 56 10.99 -10.65 -9.05
CA LEU A 56 9.68 -10.15 -8.61
C LEU A 56 9.81 -8.88 -7.74
N ASP A 57 10.79 -8.85 -6.84
CA ASP A 57 11.10 -7.64 -6.06
C ASP A 57 11.41 -6.47 -6.99
N ARG A 58 12.24 -6.66 -8.03
CA ARG A 58 12.55 -5.61 -9.02
C ARG A 58 11.34 -5.16 -9.82
N VAL A 59 10.44 -6.08 -10.20
CA VAL A 59 9.20 -5.74 -10.91
C VAL A 59 8.35 -4.79 -10.08
N TYR A 60 8.13 -5.10 -8.79
CA TYR A 60 7.32 -4.25 -7.92
C TYR A 60 8.03 -2.93 -7.57
N ALA A 61 9.35 -2.96 -7.36
CA ALA A 61 10.12 -1.73 -7.14
C ALA A 61 9.95 -0.77 -8.32
N TYR A 62 10.12 -1.26 -9.57
CA TYR A 62 9.92 -0.46 -10.76
C TYR A 62 8.48 0.03 -10.93
N ALA A 63 7.50 -0.87 -10.79
CA ALA A 63 6.08 -0.53 -10.96
C ALA A 63 5.61 0.56 -9.98
N PHE A 64 6.19 0.62 -8.80
CA PHE A 64 5.84 1.57 -7.74
C PHE A 64 6.79 2.77 -7.61
N ASP A 65 7.80 2.92 -8.49
CA ASP A 65 8.84 3.96 -8.41
C ASP A 65 9.61 3.92 -7.07
N ALA A 66 9.81 2.74 -6.52
CA ALA A 66 10.54 2.50 -5.29
C ALA A 66 12.02 2.16 -5.56
N GLU A 67 12.89 2.43 -4.58
CA GLU A 67 14.29 2.03 -4.66
C GLU A 67 14.46 0.50 -4.55
N ASP A 68 13.59 -0.15 -3.74
CA ASP A 68 13.58 -1.59 -3.54
C ASP A 68 12.18 -2.06 -3.14
N ALA A 69 11.95 -3.37 -3.22
CA ALA A 69 10.74 -4.02 -2.73
C ALA A 69 11.04 -5.37 -2.09
N LEU A 70 10.13 -5.82 -1.24
CA LEU A 70 10.09 -7.12 -0.59
C LEU A 70 8.74 -7.76 -0.88
N VAL A 71 8.69 -8.66 -1.86
CA VAL A 71 7.46 -9.31 -2.31
C VAL A 71 7.53 -10.78 -1.94
N ARG A 72 6.66 -11.23 -1.05
CA ARG A 72 6.77 -12.58 -0.47
C ARG A 72 5.40 -13.24 -0.32
N HIS A 73 5.32 -14.51 -0.70
CA HIS A 73 4.14 -15.34 -0.52
C HIS A 73 3.84 -15.64 0.96
N ASN A 74 4.86 -15.64 1.81
CA ASN A 74 4.75 -15.97 3.23
C ASN A 74 4.34 -14.80 4.13
N PHE A 75 4.02 -13.63 3.58
CA PHE A 75 3.17 -12.68 4.27
C PHE A 75 1.76 -13.27 4.40
N ALA A 76 1.37 -13.64 5.60
CA ALA A 76 0.11 -14.33 5.84
C ALA A 76 -1.14 -13.49 5.56
N SER A 77 -1.00 -12.16 5.54
CA SER A 77 -2.08 -11.20 5.30
C SER A 77 -1.54 -9.79 5.08
N GLY A 78 -2.39 -8.85 4.64
CA GLY A 78 -2.03 -7.43 4.62
C GLY A 78 -1.68 -6.89 6.01
N THR A 79 -2.42 -7.30 7.03
CA THR A 79 -2.09 -6.95 8.43
C THR A 79 -0.71 -7.45 8.83
N HIS A 80 -0.35 -8.69 8.46
CA HIS A 80 1.00 -9.20 8.72
C HIS A 80 2.06 -8.38 7.98
N THR A 81 1.81 -8.01 6.73
CA THR A 81 2.75 -7.17 5.95
C THR A 81 2.98 -5.81 6.63
N LEU A 82 1.90 -5.13 7.03
CA LEU A 82 1.98 -3.87 7.78
C LEU A 82 2.71 -4.05 9.12
N THR A 83 2.39 -5.11 9.86
CA THR A 83 3.02 -5.43 11.14
C THR A 83 4.53 -5.64 10.98
N VAL A 84 4.96 -6.37 9.95
CA VAL A 84 6.39 -6.56 9.64
C VAL A 84 7.07 -5.22 9.38
N ALA A 85 6.44 -4.32 8.62
CA ALA A 85 6.99 -3.00 8.37
C ALA A 85 7.09 -2.16 9.64
N LEU A 86 6.06 -2.14 10.48
CA LEU A 86 6.06 -1.41 11.74
C LEU A 86 7.16 -1.91 12.69
N PHE A 87 7.21 -3.20 12.96
CA PHE A 87 8.23 -3.79 13.85
C PHE A 87 9.64 -3.82 13.23
N GLY A 88 9.73 -3.80 11.91
CA GLY A 88 11.01 -3.69 11.20
C GLY A 88 11.68 -2.33 11.43
N ILE A 89 10.91 -1.27 11.47
CA ILE A 89 11.38 0.11 11.47
C ILE A 89 11.39 0.73 12.87
N LEU A 90 10.32 0.53 13.65
CA LEU A 90 10.16 1.15 14.96
C LEU A 90 10.98 0.43 16.04
N ARG A 91 11.47 1.19 17.00
CA ARG A 91 12.26 0.72 18.15
C ARG A 91 11.62 1.21 19.45
N PRO A 92 11.97 0.63 20.62
CA PRO A 92 11.50 1.13 21.91
C PRO A 92 11.71 2.64 22.07
N ASN A 93 10.68 3.32 22.57
CA ASN A 93 10.54 4.77 22.73
C ASN A 93 10.31 5.57 21.43
N ASP A 94 10.28 4.93 20.25
CA ASP A 94 9.80 5.59 19.05
C ASP A 94 8.29 5.87 19.15
N THR A 95 7.85 6.92 18.46
CA THR A 95 6.43 7.25 18.33
C THR A 95 5.98 7.00 16.88
N MET A 96 4.87 6.25 16.73
CA MET A 96 4.08 6.14 15.51
C MET A 96 2.91 7.12 15.61
N LEU A 97 2.81 8.07 14.68
CA LEU A 97 1.69 9.02 14.59
C LEU A 97 0.81 8.69 13.40
N SER A 98 -0.43 8.27 13.64
CA SER A 98 -1.45 8.14 12.59
C SER A 98 -2.04 9.52 12.28
N VAL A 99 -1.99 9.92 11.00
CA VAL A 99 -2.50 11.23 10.55
C VAL A 99 -3.80 11.14 9.75
N THR A 100 -4.38 9.97 9.71
CA THR A 100 -5.66 9.67 9.03
C THR A 100 -6.71 9.08 9.98
N GLY A 101 -6.65 9.49 11.25
CA GLY A 101 -7.51 8.98 12.31
C GLY A 101 -7.12 7.58 12.77
N MET A 102 -8.08 6.87 13.36
CA MET A 102 -7.88 5.52 13.87
C MET A 102 -7.54 4.55 12.74
N PRO A 103 -6.43 3.78 12.87
CA PRO A 103 -6.05 2.79 11.87
C PRO A 103 -7.09 1.68 11.69
N TYR A 104 -6.95 0.91 10.60
CA TYR A 104 -7.78 -0.24 10.29
C TYR A 104 -7.85 -1.23 11.46
N ASP A 105 -9.00 -1.89 11.64
CA ASP A 105 -9.31 -2.69 12.83
C ASP A 105 -8.25 -3.75 13.18
N THR A 106 -7.83 -4.55 12.22
CA THR A 106 -6.87 -5.63 12.46
C THR A 106 -5.48 -5.17 12.87
N ILE A 107 -5.06 -3.96 12.46
CA ILE A 107 -3.75 -3.41 12.87
C ILE A 107 -3.79 -2.82 14.28
N ARG A 108 -4.96 -2.46 14.80
CA ARG A 108 -5.11 -1.90 16.17
C ARG A 108 -4.61 -2.87 17.23
N SER A 109 -4.92 -4.15 17.08
CA SER A 109 -4.40 -5.18 18.00
C SER A 109 -2.88 -5.31 17.93
N ALA A 110 -2.29 -5.22 16.74
CA ALA A 110 -0.83 -5.25 16.58
C ALA A 110 -0.15 -4.01 17.18
N ILE A 111 -0.82 -2.86 17.16
CA ILE A 111 -0.36 -1.64 17.84
C ILE A 111 -0.52 -1.76 19.37
N GLY A 112 -1.54 -2.46 19.84
CA GLY A 112 -1.90 -2.58 21.26
C GLY A 112 -2.99 -1.61 21.70
N LEU A 113 -3.87 -1.19 20.76
CA LEU A 113 -5.01 -0.31 21.01
C LEU A 113 -6.28 -1.09 21.36
N GLU A 114 -6.41 -2.30 20.85
CA GLU A 114 -7.57 -3.17 21.07
C GLU A 114 -7.12 -4.57 21.49
N GLY A 115 -7.87 -5.16 22.41
CA GLY A 115 -7.57 -6.46 22.97
C GLY A 115 -6.38 -6.41 23.95
N ASN A 116 -6.08 -7.55 24.53
CA ASN A 116 -4.93 -7.71 25.44
C ASN A 116 -4.04 -8.84 24.92
N TYR A 117 -3.49 -8.64 23.71
CA TYR A 117 -2.65 -9.62 23.04
C TYR A 117 -1.18 -9.29 23.30
N PRO A 118 -0.41 -10.19 23.97
CA PRO A 118 1.02 -10.01 24.19
C PRO A 118 1.79 -9.88 22.87
N GLY A 119 2.82 -9.04 22.85
CA GLY A 119 3.67 -8.85 21.68
C GLY A 119 3.23 -7.71 20.74
N SER A 120 2.38 -6.82 21.20
CA SER A 120 2.00 -5.59 20.50
C SER A 120 3.16 -4.57 20.46
N LEU A 121 3.06 -3.54 19.60
CA LEU A 121 4.03 -2.42 19.61
C LEU A 121 4.15 -1.79 21.00
N LYS A 122 3.01 -1.63 21.69
CA LYS A 122 2.97 -1.10 23.05
C LYS A 122 3.78 -1.94 24.04
N ASP A 123 3.71 -3.27 23.95
CA ASP A 123 4.49 -4.17 24.82
C ASP A 123 5.99 -4.03 24.59
N PHE A 124 6.40 -3.63 23.39
CA PHE A 124 7.79 -3.31 23.08
C PHE A 124 8.19 -1.87 23.33
N GLY A 125 7.34 -1.10 24.03
CA GLY A 125 7.63 0.27 24.42
C GLY A 125 7.59 1.27 23.25
N ILE A 126 6.82 0.98 22.21
CA ILE A 126 6.59 1.88 21.09
C ILE A 126 5.31 2.66 21.36
N ASN A 127 5.38 3.98 21.25
CA ASN A 127 4.26 4.87 21.49
C ASN A 127 3.39 5.02 20.25
N PHE A 128 2.07 5.14 20.47
CA PHE A 128 1.12 5.43 19.42
C PHE A 128 0.38 6.73 19.74
N GLU A 129 0.30 7.60 18.73
CA GLU A 129 -0.47 8.83 18.74
C GLU A 129 -1.29 8.93 17.47
N MET A 130 -2.35 9.73 17.49
CA MET A 130 -3.13 9.98 16.28
C MET A 130 -3.64 11.42 16.21
N VAL A 131 -3.96 11.85 15.00
CA VAL A 131 -4.73 13.05 14.69
C VAL A 131 -6.08 12.62 14.17
N ASP A 132 -7.16 13.07 14.81
CA ASP A 132 -8.52 12.78 14.36
C ASP A 132 -8.81 13.46 13.02
N LEU A 133 -9.69 12.84 12.25
CA LEU A 133 -10.24 13.46 11.06
C LEU A 133 -11.24 14.54 11.43
N LYS A 134 -11.48 15.48 10.52
CA LYS A 134 -12.57 16.45 10.66
C LYS A 134 -13.93 15.76 10.68
N ALA A 135 -14.96 16.48 11.10
CA ALA A 135 -16.34 15.95 11.19
C ALA A 135 -16.89 15.43 9.83
N ASP A 136 -16.38 15.95 8.73
CA ASP A 136 -16.71 15.51 7.37
C ASP A 136 -15.87 14.32 6.89
N GLY A 137 -15.01 13.78 7.74
CA GLY A 137 -14.12 12.66 7.43
C GLY A 137 -12.85 13.03 6.64
N THR A 138 -12.61 14.32 6.39
CA THR A 138 -11.39 14.79 5.72
C THR A 138 -10.22 14.98 6.70
N VAL A 139 -9.00 15.00 6.15
CA VAL A 139 -7.79 15.22 6.95
C VAL A 139 -7.71 16.64 7.47
N ASP A 140 -7.42 16.79 8.75
CA ASP A 140 -7.08 18.09 9.35
C ASP A 140 -5.58 18.39 9.19
N TYR A 141 -5.22 19.01 8.08
CA TYR A 141 -3.82 19.28 7.75
C TYR A 141 -3.12 20.21 8.73
N GLU A 142 -3.85 21.14 9.34
CA GLU A 142 -3.27 22.08 10.33
C GLU A 142 -2.96 21.35 11.64
N ALA A 143 -3.90 20.55 12.11
CA ALA A 143 -3.68 19.71 13.30
C ALA A 143 -2.55 18.69 13.06
N VAL A 144 -2.47 18.11 11.86
CA VAL A 144 -1.38 17.20 11.47
C VAL A 144 -0.02 17.91 11.50
N GLU A 145 0.12 19.10 10.88
CA GLU A 145 1.38 19.85 10.88
C GLU A 145 1.81 20.21 12.32
N GLN A 146 0.86 20.68 13.13
CA GLN A 146 1.14 21.02 14.52
C GLN A 146 1.60 19.81 15.32
N ARG A 147 0.85 18.69 15.25
CA ARG A 147 1.18 17.48 16.01
C ARG A 147 2.54 16.90 15.63
N ILE A 148 2.86 16.85 14.33
CA ILE A 148 4.18 16.37 13.86
C ILE A 148 5.30 17.27 14.38
N ARG A 149 5.10 18.58 14.41
CA ARG A 149 6.10 19.56 14.90
C ARG A 149 6.38 19.40 16.39
N GLU A 150 5.32 19.13 17.17
CA GLU A 150 5.41 18.94 18.62
C GLU A 150 6.05 17.59 18.97
N GLU A 151 5.54 16.50 18.40
CA GLU A 151 5.93 15.13 18.76
C GLU A 151 7.21 14.67 18.06
N LYS A 152 7.51 15.22 16.88
CA LYS A 152 8.62 14.75 16.02
C LYS A 152 8.66 13.21 15.91
N PRO A 153 7.56 12.57 15.50
CA PRO A 153 7.43 11.14 15.55
C PRO A 153 8.50 10.45 14.68
N LYS A 154 8.90 9.24 15.07
CA LYS A 154 9.75 8.41 14.21
C LYS A 154 9.04 8.07 12.90
N MET A 155 7.74 7.79 12.96
CA MET A 155 6.93 7.40 11.82
C MET A 155 5.63 8.20 11.75
N VAL A 156 5.34 8.76 10.58
CA VAL A 156 4.04 9.28 10.19
C VAL A 156 3.33 8.19 9.40
N TYR A 157 2.23 7.67 9.93
CA TYR A 157 1.46 6.58 9.33
C TYR A 157 0.23 7.14 8.61
N ILE A 158 0.08 6.77 7.36
CA ILE A 158 -1.03 7.17 6.49
C ILE A 158 -1.78 5.90 6.07
N GLN A 159 -3.08 5.83 6.31
CA GLN A 159 -3.94 4.81 5.74
C GLN A 159 -4.70 5.40 4.55
N ARG A 160 -4.44 4.88 3.34
CA ARG A 160 -5.04 5.38 2.11
C ARG A 160 -6.52 5.05 2.00
N SER A 161 -6.85 3.78 2.18
CA SER A 161 -8.23 3.31 2.04
C SER A 161 -9.11 3.76 3.20
N ARG A 162 -10.41 3.88 2.92
CA ARG A 162 -11.43 4.20 3.93
C ARG A 162 -11.65 3.09 4.96
N GLY A 163 -11.25 1.86 4.66
CA GLY A 163 -11.62 0.70 5.46
C GLY A 163 -13.14 0.55 5.54
N TYR A 164 -13.66 0.33 6.73
CA TYR A 164 -15.11 0.27 7.00
C TYR A 164 -15.72 1.61 7.44
N SER A 165 -14.93 2.67 7.51
CA SER A 165 -15.42 3.99 7.92
C SER A 165 -16.05 4.75 6.75
N ILE A 166 -17.00 5.63 7.04
CA ILE A 166 -17.60 6.53 6.06
C ILE A 166 -16.71 7.78 5.97
N ARG A 167 -15.63 7.69 5.20
CA ARG A 167 -14.73 8.79 4.87
C ARG A 167 -14.23 8.65 3.44
N PRO A 168 -13.73 9.72 2.78
CA PRO A 168 -13.08 9.58 1.49
C PRO A 168 -11.79 8.72 1.61
N SER A 169 -11.49 7.97 0.56
CA SER A 169 -10.14 7.40 0.36
C SER A 169 -9.21 8.51 -0.10
N LEU A 170 -7.90 8.40 0.21
CA LEU A 170 -6.95 9.44 -0.16
C LEU A 170 -6.48 9.28 -1.61
N THR A 171 -6.52 10.38 -2.36
CA THR A 171 -5.88 10.52 -3.66
C THR A 171 -4.37 10.77 -3.50
N TYR A 172 -3.60 10.61 -4.62
CA TYR A 172 -2.19 10.97 -4.59
C TYR A 172 -1.93 12.44 -4.21
N ARG A 173 -2.89 13.36 -4.49
CA ARG A 173 -2.75 14.79 -4.15
C ARG A 173 -2.78 15.02 -2.65
N GLU A 174 -3.68 14.32 -1.96
CA GLU A 174 -3.79 14.39 -0.49
C GLU A 174 -2.58 13.72 0.18
N ILE A 175 -2.13 12.57 -0.35
CA ILE A 175 -0.91 11.91 0.11
C ILE A 175 0.29 12.84 -0.08
N LYS A 176 0.44 13.47 -1.26
CA LYS A 176 1.50 14.45 -1.53
C LYS A 176 1.50 15.58 -0.50
N LYS A 177 0.32 16.16 -0.25
CA LYS A 177 0.18 17.24 0.74
C LYS A 177 0.58 16.79 2.14
N LEU A 178 0.19 15.57 2.55
CA LEU A 178 0.62 14.99 3.83
C LEU A 178 2.14 14.79 3.88
N CYS A 179 2.75 14.32 2.79
CA CYS A 179 4.21 14.17 2.71
C CYS A 179 4.93 15.51 2.84
N GLU A 180 4.50 16.54 2.11
CA GLU A 180 5.09 17.89 2.15
C GLU A 180 5.01 18.50 3.55
N ILE A 181 3.84 18.45 4.19
CA ILE A 181 3.61 18.95 5.55
C ILE A 181 4.49 18.18 6.55
N SER A 182 4.51 16.86 6.46
CA SER A 182 5.26 16.02 7.37
C SER A 182 6.76 16.29 7.28
N LYS A 183 7.31 16.35 6.07
CA LYS A 183 8.74 16.62 5.87
C LYS A 183 9.15 18.04 6.25
N LYS A 184 8.24 19.01 6.07
CA LYS A 184 8.46 20.39 6.54
C LYS A 184 8.47 20.48 8.08
N ALA A 185 7.55 19.76 8.75
CA ALA A 185 7.42 19.79 10.20
C ALA A 185 8.50 18.95 10.89
N SER A 186 8.84 17.78 10.34
CA SER A 186 9.85 16.86 10.86
C SER A 186 10.56 16.11 9.70
N PRO A 187 11.67 16.65 9.18
CA PRO A 187 12.39 16.07 8.02
C PRO A 187 12.88 14.64 8.23
N LYS A 188 13.10 14.24 9.49
CA LYS A 188 13.61 12.91 9.85
C LYS A 188 12.50 11.86 10.02
N SER A 189 11.24 12.25 10.12
CA SER A 189 10.13 11.31 10.23
C SER A 189 10.01 10.48 8.97
N ILE A 190 9.82 9.17 9.13
CA ILE A 190 9.58 8.23 8.06
C ILE A 190 8.10 8.27 7.72
N ILE A 191 7.76 8.46 6.45
CA ILE A 191 6.37 8.44 5.98
C ILE A 191 6.05 7.03 5.49
N MET A 192 5.19 6.34 6.23
CA MET A 192 4.70 5.01 5.88
C MET A 192 3.26 5.08 5.41
N LEU A 193 2.98 4.43 4.28
CA LEU A 193 1.65 4.32 3.70
C LEU A 193 1.13 2.88 3.73
N ASP A 194 -0.03 2.66 4.34
CA ASP A 194 -0.88 1.51 4.02
C ASP A 194 -1.58 1.80 2.68
N ASN A 195 -1.09 1.15 1.62
CA ASN A 195 -1.56 1.36 0.25
C ASN A 195 -2.62 0.35 -0.20
N CYS A 196 -3.15 -0.48 0.70
CA CYS A 196 -4.20 -1.45 0.37
C CYS A 196 -5.35 -0.79 -0.41
N TYR A 197 -5.70 -1.38 -1.55
CA TYR A 197 -6.70 -0.91 -2.53
C TYR A 197 -6.31 0.36 -3.31
N GLY A 198 -5.13 0.93 -3.07
CA GLY A 198 -4.64 2.09 -3.80
C GLY A 198 -3.74 1.75 -4.98
N GLU A 199 -3.38 0.48 -5.14
CA GLU A 199 -2.46 0.05 -6.18
C GLU A 199 -3.14 0.14 -7.55
N PHE A 200 -2.47 0.79 -8.50
CA PHE A 200 -2.86 0.93 -9.91
C PHE A 200 -4.17 1.70 -10.19
N VAL A 201 -4.76 2.35 -9.17
CA VAL A 201 -5.98 3.14 -9.35
C VAL A 201 -5.71 4.60 -9.77
N GLU A 202 -4.45 5.01 -9.80
CA GLU A 202 -3.97 6.32 -10.27
C GLU A 202 -2.68 6.14 -11.08
N LYS A 203 -2.34 7.13 -11.94
CA LYS A 203 -1.09 7.14 -12.71
C LYS A 203 0.13 7.50 -11.85
N VAL A 204 -0.08 8.31 -10.83
CA VAL A 204 0.95 8.80 -9.90
C VAL A 204 1.08 7.83 -8.74
N THR A 205 2.30 7.34 -8.52
CA THR A 205 2.57 6.43 -7.40
C THR A 205 2.80 7.18 -6.10
N PRO A 206 2.49 6.59 -4.94
CA PRO A 206 2.77 7.22 -3.64
C PRO A 206 4.26 7.52 -3.43
N MET A 207 5.15 6.67 -3.95
CA MET A 207 6.60 6.86 -3.82
C MET A 207 7.07 8.13 -4.53
N SER A 208 6.50 8.43 -5.72
CA SER A 208 6.87 9.63 -6.49
C SER A 208 6.41 10.95 -5.85
N VAL A 209 5.55 10.90 -4.85
CA VAL A 209 5.04 12.08 -4.13
C VAL A 209 5.56 12.22 -2.70
N GLY A 210 6.55 11.41 -2.30
CA GLY A 210 7.29 11.60 -1.07
C GLY A 210 7.03 10.59 0.06
N VAL A 211 6.31 9.51 -0.20
CA VAL A 211 6.24 8.37 0.72
C VAL A 211 7.61 7.71 0.82
N ASP A 212 8.05 7.36 2.02
CA ASP A 212 9.34 6.69 2.22
C ASP A 212 9.23 5.16 2.11
N ILE A 213 8.09 4.61 2.54
CA ILE A 213 7.80 3.18 2.47
C ILE A 213 6.30 2.95 2.44
N MET A 214 5.87 1.96 1.67
CA MET A 214 4.48 1.52 1.64
C MET A 214 4.37 0.01 1.69
N ALA A 215 3.22 -0.47 2.14
CA ALA A 215 2.92 -1.88 2.23
C ALA A 215 1.49 -2.19 1.79
N GLY A 216 1.28 -3.41 1.33
CA GLY A 216 -0.03 -3.88 0.92
C GLY A 216 -0.10 -5.40 0.78
N SER A 217 -1.25 -5.88 0.35
CA SER A 217 -1.57 -7.30 0.25
C SER A 217 -1.63 -7.76 -1.20
N LEU A 218 -1.05 -8.93 -1.49
CA LEU A 218 -1.15 -9.55 -2.82
C LEU A 218 -2.50 -10.22 -3.09
N ILE A 219 -3.30 -10.50 -2.06
CA ILE A 219 -4.69 -10.99 -2.26
C ILE A 219 -5.68 -9.87 -2.62
N LYS A 220 -5.19 -8.65 -2.77
CA LYS A 220 -5.93 -7.45 -3.20
C LYS A 220 -5.43 -6.98 -4.56
N ASN A 221 -5.52 -5.69 -4.85
CA ASN A 221 -5.15 -5.10 -6.13
C ASN A 221 -3.76 -5.54 -6.63
N ALA A 222 -2.76 -5.49 -5.77
CA ALA A 222 -1.38 -5.76 -6.17
C ALA A 222 -1.15 -7.15 -6.76
N GLY A 223 -1.93 -8.15 -6.36
CA GLY A 223 -1.81 -9.52 -6.85
C GLY A 223 -2.79 -9.89 -7.96
N GLY A 224 -3.55 -8.92 -8.50
CA GLY A 224 -4.37 -9.09 -9.70
C GLY A 224 -5.45 -10.17 -9.60
N GLY A 225 -5.91 -10.52 -8.39
CA GLY A 225 -6.89 -11.59 -8.18
C GLY A 225 -6.36 -13.01 -8.47
N ILE A 226 -5.07 -13.15 -8.74
CA ILE A 226 -4.41 -14.43 -9.09
C ILE A 226 -3.48 -14.89 -7.98
N ALA A 227 -2.73 -13.97 -7.36
CA ALA A 227 -1.83 -14.32 -6.27
C ALA A 227 -2.60 -14.99 -5.12
N PRO A 228 -2.24 -16.23 -4.71
CA PRO A 228 -3.03 -17.00 -3.75
C PRO A 228 -2.84 -16.51 -2.31
N THR A 229 -1.75 -15.80 -2.04
CA THR A 229 -1.35 -15.31 -0.73
C THR A 229 -0.26 -14.25 -0.89
N GLY A 230 0.14 -13.66 0.22
CA GLY A 230 1.33 -12.82 0.26
C GLY A 230 1.05 -11.33 0.42
N GLY A 231 2.14 -10.61 0.41
CA GLY A 231 2.16 -9.15 0.54
C GLY A 231 3.40 -8.55 -0.10
N TYR A 232 3.42 -7.24 -0.14
CA TYR A 232 4.57 -6.48 -0.59
C TYR A 232 4.87 -5.31 0.35
N ILE A 233 6.15 -5.00 0.47
CA ILE A 233 6.67 -3.76 1.05
C ILE A 233 7.55 -3.14 -0.02
N ALA A 234 7.36 -1.86 -0.32
CA ALA A 234 8.17 -1.14 -1.31
C ALA A 234 8.53 0.25 -0.80
N GLY A 235 9.76 0.71 -1.08
CA GLY A 235 10.20 2.01 -0.58
C GLY A 235 11.69 2.21 -0.69
N LYS A 236 12.23 3.03 0.21
CA LYS A 236 13.66 3.25 0.34
C LYS A 236 14.37 1.95 0.68
N LYS A 237 15.48 1.69 0.01
CA LYS A 237 16.23 0.43 0.12
C LYS A 237 16.56 0.05 1.57
N GLU A 238 17.05 1.02 2.35
CA GLU A 238 17.39 0.80 3.76
C GLU A 238 16.19 0.37 4.62
N LEU A 239 14.99 0.92 4.35
CA LEU A 239 13.78 0.59 5.09
C LEU A 239 13.23 -0.79 4.68
N VAL A 240 13.30 -1.11 3.40
CA VAL A 240 12.93 -2.43 2.88
C VAL A 240 13.83 -3.52 3.47
N GLU A 241 15.13 -3.25 3.58
CA GLU A 241 16.08 -4.17 4.21
C GLU A 241 15.75 -4.43 5.69
N MET A 242 15.44 -3.37 6.45
CA MET A 242 14.99 -3.52 7.85
C MET A 242 13.74 -4.40 7.97
N CYS A 243 12.80 -4.26 7.03
CA CYS A 243 11.60 -5.09 6.98
C CYS A 243 11.93 -6.54 6.61
N ALA A 244 12.88 -6.77 5.71
CA ALA A 244 13.36 -8.10 5.36
C ALA A 244 14.01 -8.80 6.56
N TYR A 245 14.81 -8.10 7.36
CA TYR A 245 15.36 -8.62 8.62
C TYR A 245 14.27 -8.96 9.63
N ARG A 246 13.17 -8.23 9.62
CA ARG A 246 12.03 -8.55 10.51
C ARG A 246 11.25 -9.76 10.03
N LEU A 247 11.07 -9.90 8.71
CA LEU A 247 10.33 -11.04 8.12
C LEU A 247 11.09 -12.35 8.27
N THR A 248 12.40 -12.31 8.13
CA THR A 248 13.31 -13.45 8.23
C THR A 248 14.15 -13.32 9.51
N THR A 249 15.44 -13.04 9.37
CA THR A 249 16.34 -12.78 10.50
C THR A 249 17.36 -11.70 10.12
N PRO A 250 17.84 -10.91 11.09
CA PRO A 250 19.00 -10.05 10.88
C PRO A 250 20.19 -10.85 10.33
N GLY A 251 20.79 -10.32 9.27
CA GLY A 251 21.94 -10.93 8.60
C GLY A 251 21.59 -11.81 7.39
N THR A 252 20.36 -12.34 7.27
CA THR A 252 19.92 -13.09 6.09
C THR A 252 18.96 -12.29 5.21
N GLY A 253 17.99 -11.60 5.82
CA GLY A 253 17.09 -10.66 5.13
C GLY A 253 16.45 -11.24 3.87
N LYS A 254 16.73 -10.64 2.73
CA LYS A 254 16.18 -11.01 1.42
C LYS A 254 16.83 -12.25 0.78
N GLU A 255 17.98 -12.69 1.29
CA GLU A 255 18.75 -13.78 0.67
C GLU A 255 18.11 -15.16 0.83
N ILE A 256 17.23 -15.31 1.83
CA ILE A 256 16.53 -16.57 2.12
C ILE A 256 15.01 -16.43 1.94
N GLY A 257 14.37 -17.58 1.91
CA GLY A 257 12.91 -17.70 1.77
C GLY A 257 12.55 -18.39 0.46
N ALA A 258 12.37 -19.72 0.55
CA ALA A 258 11.95 -20.53 -0.60
C ALA A 258 10.58 -20.12 -1.09
N THR A 259 10.39 -20.08 -2.40
CA THR A 259 9.12 -19.64 -3.03
C THR A 259 8.12 -20.77 -3.21
N LEU A 260 8.52 -22.02 -3.03
CA LEU A 260 7.65 -23.19 -2.97
C LEU A 260 6.69 -23.33 -4.18
N GLY A 261 7.14 -22.89 -5.36
CA GLY A 261 6.34 -22.95 -6.60
C GLY A 261 5.36 -21.80 -6.81
N ASN A 262 5.31 -20.80 -5.92
CA ASN A 262 4.36 -19.68 -6.04
C ASN A 262 4.77 -18.63 -7.08
N ASN A 263 6.01 -18.62 -7.56
CA ASN A 263 6.54 -17.56 -8.44
C ASN A 263 5.65 -17.31 -9.67
N ARG A 264 5.21 -18.36 -10.35
CA ARG A 264 4.39 -18.22 -11.56
C ARG A 264 3.11 -17.42 -11.29
N GLU A 265 2.38 -17.77 -10.23
CA GLU A 265 1.11 -17.10 -9.89
C GLU A 265 1.35 -15.66 -9.41
N LEU A 266 2.44 -15.42 -8.68
CA LEU A 266 2.81 -14.08 -8.26
C LEU A 266 3.16 -13.18 -9.45
N PHE A 267 3.92 -13.68 -10.44
CA PHE A 267 4.22 -12.95 -11.67
C PHE A 267 2.98 -12.72 -12.52
N MET A 268 2.12 -13.73 -12.68
CA MET A 268 0.85 -13.57 -13.40
C MET A 268 -0.05 -12.55 -12.70
N GLY A 269 -0.12 -12.61 -11.38
CA GLY A 269 -0.85 -11.64 -10.56
C GLY A 269 -0.34 -10.21 -10.76
N ALA A 270 0.97 -10.00 -10.70
CA ALA A 270 1.59 -8.71 -10.98
C ALA A 270 1.26 -8.19 -12.38
N TYR A 271 1.38 -9.04 -13.39
CA TYR A 271 1.08 -8.68 -14.78
C TYR A 271 -0.37 -8.22 -14.96
N HIS A 272 -1.33 -8.92 -14.37
CA HIS A 272 -2.75 -8.60 -14.49
C HIS A 272 -3.25 -7.55 -13.51
N ALA A 273 -2.46 -7.18 -12.50
CA ALA A 273 -2.88 -6.30 -11.43
C ALA A 273 -3.43 -4.93 -11.92
N PRO A 274 -2.82 -4.23 -12.89
CA PRO A 274 -3.38 -2.98 -13.39
C PRO A 274 -4.76 -3.15 -14.04
N PHE A 275 -4.95 -4.20 -14.83
CA PHE A 275 -6.22 -4.51 -15.47
C PHE A 275 -7.29 -4.82 -14.42
N VAL A 276 -7.04 -5.79 -13.54
CA VAL A 276 -8.02 -6.24 -12.53
C VAL A 276 -8.41 -5.12 -11.58
N SER A 277 -7.45 -4.31 -11.13
CA SER A 277 -7.72 -3.18 -10.23
C SER A 277 -8.63 -2.12 -10.88
N CYS A 278 -8.37 -1.79 -12.15
CA CYS A 278 -9.18 -0.83 -12.87
C CYS A 278 -10.57 -1.38 -13.23
N GLU A 279 -10.72 -2.67 -13.55
CA GLU A 279 -12.03 -3.30 -13.75
C GLU A 279 -12.86 -3.30 -12.46
N ALA A 280 -12.23 -3.56 -11.31
CA ALA A 280 -12.90 -3.44 -10.02
C ALA A 280 -13.36 -1.99 -9.75
N LEU A 281 -12.52 -1.00 -10.07
CA LEU A 281 -12.87 0.41 -9.90
C LEU A 281 -14.02 0.81 -10.85
N LYS A 282 -13.99 0.39 -12.13
CA LYS A 282 -15.11 0.61 -13.07
C LYS A 282 -16.41 0.00 -12.57
N THR A 283 -16.33 -1.20 -12.00
CA THR A 283 -17.50 -1.87 -11.40
C THR A 283 -18.08 -1.06 -10.25
N ALA A 284 -17.24 -0.51 -9.37
CA ALA A 284 -17.68 0.35 -8.27
C ALA A 284 -18.32 1.64 -8.76
N VAL A 285 -17.72 2.31 -9.76
CA VAL A 285 -18.26 3.52 -10.39
C VAL A 285 -19.62 3.24 -11.04
N PHE A 286 -19.74 2.13 -11.77
CA PHE A 286 -21.00 1.73 -12.38
C PHE A 286 -22.09 1.45 -11.33
N ALA A 287 -21.77 0.72 -10.28
CA ALA A 287 -22.71 0.40 -9.20
C ALA A 287 -23.18 1.69 -8.49
N SER A 288 -22.27 2.60 -8.15
CA SER A 288 -22.61 3.87 -7.53
C SER A 288 -23.56 4.69 -8.43
N ALA A 289 -23.24 4.83 -9.73
CA ALA A 289 -24.07 5.55 -10.68
C ALA A 289 -25.47 4.92 -10.82
N LEU A 290 -25.54 3.58 -10.87
CA LEU A 290 -26.81 2.87 -10.96
C LEU A 290 -27.71 3.14 -9.74
N PHE A 291 -27.15 3.06 -8.53
CA PHE A 291 -27.90 3.31 -7.30
C PHE A 291 -28.33 4.78 -7.16
N GLU A 292 -27.50 5.73 -7.60
CA GLU A 292 -27.89 7.14 -7.64
C GLU A 292 -29.08 7.40 -8.60
N ILE A 293 -29.07 6.76 -9.78
CA ILE A 293 -30.20 6.83 -10.74
C ILE A 293 -31.48 6.23 -10.13
N LEU A 294 -31.34 5.21 -9.30
CA LEU A 294 -32.46 4.60 -8.57
C LEU A 294 -32.92 5.40 -7.35
N GLY A 295 -32.30 6.57 -7.08
CA GLY A 295 -32.67 7.47 -5.99
C GLY A 295 -32.06 7.13 -4.64
N CYS A 296 -31.01 6.29 -4.60
CA CYS A 296 -30.29 5.99 -3.39
C CYS A 296 -29.14 7.00 -3.16
N ASP A 297 -28.85 7.30 -1.90
CA ASP A 297 -27.61 7.99 -1.55
C ASP A 297 -26.44 7.00 -1.58
N THR A 298 -25.37 7.36 -2.29
CA THR A 298 -24.17 6.55 -2.40
C THR A 298 -22.96 7.26 -1.79
N THR A 299 -22.03 6.47 -1.26
CA THR A 299 -20.73 6.96 -0.82
C THR A 299 -19.65 5.91 -1.05
N PRO A 300 -18.61 6.20 -1.86
CA PRO A 300 -18.43 7.43 -2.64
C PRO A 300 -19.48 7.58 -3.76
N LYS A 301 -19.69 8.79 -4.24
CA LYS A 301 -20.46 9.03 -5.47
C LYS A 301 -19.62 8.62 -6.68
N TYR A 302 -20.29 8.21 -7.75
CA TYR A 302 -19.60 7.80 -8.99
C TYR A 302 -18.70 8.91 -9.57
N SER A 303 -19.01 10.18 -9.28
CA SER A 303 -18.25 11.35 -9.71
C SER A 303 -17.09 11.74 -8.79
N GLU A 304 -17.00 11.13 -7.61
CA GLU A 304 -15.90 11.35 -6.67
C GLU A 304 -14.65 10.57 -7.10
N ASN A 305 -13.49 11.11 -6.75
CA ASN A 305 -12.20 10.44 -7.03
C ASN A 305 -11.81 9.50 -5.90
#